data_61a46707953564c905e14b72eb3066a3
#
_entry.id   61a46707953564c905e14b72eb3066a3
#
_cell.length_a   1.000
_cell.length_b   1.000
_cell.length_c   1.000
_cell.angle_alpha   90.00
_cell.angle_beta   90.00
_cell.angle_gamma   90.00
#
_symmetry.space_group_name_H-M   'P 1'
#
loop_
_entity.id
_entity.type
_entity.pdbx_description
1 polymer ?
#
loop_
_entity_poly.entity_id
_entity_poly.type
_entity_poly.pdbx_seq_one_letter_code
_entity_poly.pdbx_strand_id
1 'polypeptide(L)'
;MDAPFALDRQRHLDRGHHSAVYRRLGLGLLALVCVLGLANLFGQRSTLTRVDGSAASLTVNSPEHLRGGLVFTSEVTVIAHRKLADAQVHLSSDWFRGMTFNGIAPEPESMSSTGDTVTLDYGPLDAGQSMPFWISWQANPTTLGVRSEKVNVSDGSEQLLSMQRSLLVFP
;
A
#
# COMPACT_ATOMS: atom_id res chain seq x y z
N MET A 1 -25.74 59.54 43.74
CA MET A 1 -24.54 58.61 43.89
C MET A 1 -24.82 57.44 43.04
N ASP A 2 -24.41 57.48 41.80
CA ASP A 2 -24.65 56.43 40.83
C ASP A 2 -23.55 55.36 40.99
N ALA A 3 -23.98 54.12 41.08
CA ALA A 3 -23.09 52.96 41.26
C ALA A 3 -22.36 52.69 39.93
N PRO A 4 -21.03 52.81 39.87
CA PRO A 4 -20.27 52.78 38.59
C PRO A 4 -19.93 51.37 38.06
N PHE A 5 -20.54 50.33 38.60
CA PHE A 5 -20.25 48.96 38.17
C PHE A 5 -21.51 48.09 38.03
N ALA A 6 -22.40 48.52 37.17
CA ALA A 6 -23.42 47.58 36.66
C ALA A 6 -22.77 46.73 35.59
N LEU A 7 -22.30 45.52 35.95
CA LEU A 7 -21.82 44.52 35.02
C LEU A 7 -23.02 44.11 34.13
N ASP A 8 -22.98 44.51 32.87
CA ASP A 8 -23.98 44.22 31.88
C ASP A 8 -23.95 42.70 31.58
N ARG A 9 -24.69 41.94 32.40
CA ARG A 9 -24.81 40.46 32.30
C ARG A 9 -25.49 40.00 31.01
N GLN A 10 -26.19 40.91 30.34
CA GLN A 10 -26.98 40.54 29.14
C GLN A 10 -26.08 40.40 27.91
N ARG A 11 -24.95 41.10 27.83
CA ARG A 11 -24.02 41.03 26.70
C ARG A 11 -23.36 39.65 26.50
N HIS A 12 -23.34 38.80 27.52
CA HIS A 12 -22.80 37.42 27.44
C HIS A 12 -23.82 36.39 27.03
N LEU A 13 -25.10 36.69 27.09
CA LEU A 13 -26.19 35.71 26.79
C LEU A 13 -26.55 35.70 25.30
N ASP A 14 -26.39 36.81 24.58
CA ASP A 14 -26.74 36.89 23.15
C ASP A 14 -25.74 36.19 22.19
N ARG A 15 -24.58 35.80 22.65
CA ARG A 15 -23.61 35.03 21.85
C ARG A 15 -23.86 33.54 21.78
N GLY A 16 -24.92 33.05 22.43
CA GLY A 16 -25.08 31.60 22.70
C GLY A 16 -25.66 30.77 21.56
N HIS A 17 -26.44 31.34 20.64
CA HIS A 17 -27.18 30.50 19.69
C HIS A 17 -26.32 29.95 18.56
N HIS A 18 -25.44 30.75 18.00
CA HIS A 18 -24.52 30.30 16.95
C HIS A 18 -23.36 29.41 17.50
N SER A 19 -22.92 29.68 18.71
CA SER A 19 -21.84 28.90 19.34
C SER A 19 -22.26 27.45 19.63
N ALA A 20 -23.53 27.18 19.96
CA ALA A 20 -24.05 25.85 20.18
C ALA A 20 -24.08 25.03 18.88
N VAL A 21 -24.45 25.65 17.74
CA VAL A 21 -24.47 25.01 16.43
C VAL A 21 -23.05 24.66 15.98
N TYR A 22 -22.12 25.61 16.06
CA TYR A 22 -20.71 25.36 15.69
C TYR A 22 -20.06 24.27 16.56
N ARG A 23 -20.37 24.23 17.85
CA ARG A 23 -19.91 23.18 18.76
C ARG A 23 -20.46 21.80 18.39
N ARG A 24 -21.76 21.70 18.05
CA ARG A 24 -22.38 20.45 17.60
C ARG A 24 -21.83 19.98 16.26
N LEU A 25 -21.60 20.90 15.31
CA LEU A 25 -20.95 20.59 14.04
C LEU A 25 -19.51 20.10 14.23
N GLY A 26 -18.73 20.78 15.09
CA GLY A 26 -17.36 20.37 15.41
C GLY A 26 -17.31 18.98 16.08
N LEU A 27 -18.20 18.72 17.05
CA LEU A 27 -18.31 17.41 17.69
C LEU A 27 -18.78 16.33 16.70
N GLY A 28 -19.72 16.66 15.80
CA GLY A 28 -20.17 15.74 14.75
C GLY A 28 -19.07 15.38 13.76
N LEU A 29 -18.29 16.38 13.33
CA LEU A 29 -17.12 16.15 12.46
C LEU A 29 -16.07 15.28 13.16
N LEU A 30 -15.75 15.58 14.42
CA LEU A 30 -14.82 14.77 15.21
C LEU A 30 -15.32 13.34 15.37
N ALA A 31 -16.59 13.15 15.70
CA ALA A 31 -17.20 11.83 15.81
C ALA A 31 -17.14 11.06 14.47
N LEU A 32 -17.39 11.74 13.35
CA LEU A 32 -17.27 11.16 12.02
C LEU A 32 -15.83 10.67 11.76
N VAL A 33 -14.83 11.51 12.01
CA VAL A 33 -13.41 11.14 11.85
C VAL A 33 -13.06 9.94 12.74
N CYS A 34 -13.52 9.91 13.98
CA CYS A 34 -13.32 8.75 14.88
C CYS A 34 -13.98 7.47 14.33
N VAL A 35 -15.21 7.56 13.82
CA VAL A 35 -15.89 6.40 13.22
C VAL A 35 -15.15 5.91 11.97
N LEU A 36 -14.69 6.81 11.10
CA LEU A 36 -13.89 6.46 9.92
C LEU A 36 -12.56 5.80 10.32
N GLY A 37 -11.92 6.30 11.40
CA GLY A 37 -10.71 5.69 11.97
C GLY A 37 -10.98 4.29 12.54
N LEU A 38 -12.04 4.11 13.32
CA LEU A 38 -12.47 2.81 13.87
C LEU A 38 -12.85 1.81 12.77
N ALA A 39 -13.45 2.29 11.67
CA ALA A 39 -13.72 1.48 10.48
C ALA A 39 -12.46 1.09 9.70
N ASN A 40 -11.28 1.49 10.16
CA ASN A 40 -9.98 1.25 9.53
C ASN A 40 -9.93 1.71 8.06
N LEU A 41 -10.62 2.82 7.74
CA LEU A 41 -10.61 3.39 6.38
C LEU A 41 -9.23 3.99 6.01
N PHE A 42 -8.45 4.37 7.01
CA PHE A 42 -7.09 4.90 6.86
C PHE A 42 -6.01 3.86 7.15
N GLY A 43 -6.40 2.59 7.41
CA GLY A 43 -5.47 1.51 7.73
C GLY A 43 -4.93 0.82 6.49
N GLN A 44 -3.80 0.15 6.67
CA GLN A 44 -3.26 -0.74 5.64
C GLN A 44 -4.20 -1.92 5.44
N ARG A 45 -4.72 -2.06 4.23
CA ARG A 45 -5.47 -3.25 3.81
C ARG A 45 -4.75 -3.87 2.64
N SER A 46 -4.32 -5.12 2.80
CA SER A 46 -3.77 -5.88 1.71
C SER A 46 -4.87 -6.17 0.69
N THR A 47 -4.56 -5.94 -0.56
CA THR A 47 -5.41 -6.25 -1.70
C THR A 47 -4.76 -7.36 -2.51
N LEU A 48 -5.55 -8.37 -2.83
CA LEU A 48 -5.13 -9.50 -3.64
C LEU A 48 -5.43 -9.20 -5.10
N THR A 49 -4.38 -9.13 -5.90
CA THR A 49 -4.46 -8.97 -7.36
C THR A 49 -3.96 -10.25 -8.01
N ARG A 50 -4.69 -10.79 -8.98
CA ARG A 50 -4.35 -12.03 -9.68
C ARG A 50 -4.45 -11.87 -11.19
N VAL A 51 -3.50 -12.48 -11.90
CA VAL A 51 -3.50 -12.63 -13.35
C VAL A 51 -3.22 -14.09 -13.68
N ASP A 52 -4.05 -14.67 -14.51
CA ASP A 52 -3.93 -16.04 -14.98
C ASP A 52 -3.53 -16.06 -16.46
N GLY A 53 -2.55 -16.88 -16.79
CA GLY A 53 -2.11 -17.17 -18.15
C GLY A 53 -2.10 -18.68 -18.41
N SER A 54 -1.78 -19.06 -19.65
CA SER A 54 -1.74 -20.47 -20.06
C SER A 54 -0.59 -21.25 -19.40
N ALA A 55 0.56 -20.58 -19.17
CA ALA A 55 1.78 -21.21 -18.66
C ALA A 55 1.94 -21.07 -17.15
N ALA A 56 1.40 -20.01 -16.55
CA ALA A 56 1.50 -19.73 -15.12
C ALA A 56 0.35 -18.84 -14.65
N SER A 57 0.18 -18.72 -13.33
CA SER A 57 -0.61 -17.66 -12.70
C SER A 57 0.25 -16.88 -11.70
N LEU A 58 -0.04 -15.58 -11.58
CA LEU A 58 0.63 -14.65 -10.68
C LEU A 58 -0.41 -14.06 -9.73
N THR A 59 -0.13 -14.13 -8.45
CA THR A 59 -0.93 -13.48 -7.40
C THR A 59 -0.03 -12.56 -6.59
N VAL A 60 -0.48 -11.33 -6.37
CA VAL A 60 0.19 -10.35 -5.51
C VAL A 60 -0.78 -9.91 -4.43
N ASN A 61 -0.42 -10.12 -3.18
CA ASN A 61 -1.14 -9.68 -2.00
C ASN A 61 -0.30 -8.60 -1.29
N SER A 62 -0.69 -7.35 -1.46
CA SER A 62 0.06 -6.20 -0.97
C SER A 62 -0.87 -5.01 -0.78
N PRO A 63 -0.60 -4.06 0.13
CA PRO A 63 -1.42 -2.87 0.28
C PRO A 63 -1.49 -2.04 -1.00
N GLU A 64 -2.66 -1.48 -1.32
CA GLU A 64 -2.85 -0.45 -2.35
C GLU A 64 -2.80 0.96 -1.76
N HIS A 65 -3.01 1.05 -0.44
CA HIS A 65 -2.98 2.30 0.30
C HIS A 65 -2.11 2.11 1.52
N LEU A 66 -1.12 2.97 1.70
CA LEU A 66 -0.30 2.96 2.89
C LEU A 66 0.15 4.36 3.29
N ARG A 67 0.50 4.50 4.56
CA ARG A 67 1.02 5.73 5.12
C ARG A 67 2.54 5.75 5.05
N GLY A 68 3.12 6.92 4.77
CA GLY A 68 4.57 7.11 4.80
C GLY A 68 5.17 6.69 6.15
N GLY A 69 6.36 6.10 6.12
CA GLY A 69 7.07 5.61 7.30
C GLY A 69 6.69 4.20 7.77
N LEU A 70 5.60 3.61 7.28
CA LEU A 70 5.16 2.29 7.70
C LEU A 70 5.94 1.15 7.02
N VAL A 71 6.12 0.07 7.78
CA VAL A 71 6.62 -1.22 7.27
C VAL A 71 5.43 -2.03 6.79
N PHE A 72 5.60 -2.69 5.65
CA PHE A 72 4.61 -3.59 5.07
C PHE A 72 5.27 -4.76 4.35
N THR A 73 4.49 -5.79 4.09
CA THR A 73 4.95 -6.98 3.36
C THR A 73 4.11 -7.16 2.11
N SER A 74 4.77 -7.43 0.99
CA SER A 74 4.15 -7.87 -0.24
C SER A 74 4.39 -9.36 -0.39
N GLU A 75 3.33 -10.13 -0.50
CA GLU A 75 3.37 -11.56 -0.83
C GLU A 75 3.14 -11.71 -2.33
N VAL A 76 4.04 -12.40 -2.98
CA VAL A 76 3.95 -12.72 -4.41
C VAL A 76 3.96 -14.24 -4.55
N THR A 77 3.01 -14.77 -5.29
CA THR A 77 2.90 -16.21 -5.53
C THR A 77 2.81 -16.46 -7.02
N VAL A 78 3.73 -17.26 -7.54
CA VAL A 78 3.71 -17.79 -8.90
C VAL A 78 3.33 -19.26 -8.85
N ILE A 79 2.36 -19.68 -9.65
CA ILE A 79 1.98 -21.09 -9.81
C ILE A 79 2.24 -21.46 -11.26
N ALA A 80 3.10 -22.44 -11.49
CA ALA A 80 3.41 -22.95 -12.81
C ALA A 80 2.32 -23.91 -13.30
N HIS A 81 1.72 -23.67 -14.46
CA HIS A 81 0.76 -24.58 -15.09
C HIS A 81 1.46 -25.60 -16.00
N ARG A 82 2.64 -25.27 -16.48
CA ARG A 82 3.56 -26.16 -17.17
C ARG A 82 4.94 -26.09 -16.51
N LYS A 83 5.83 -27.00 -16.84
CA LYS A 83 7.22 -26.91 -16.39
C LYS A 83 7.86 -25.62 -16.93
N LEU A 84 8.46 -24.83 -16.05
CA LEU A 84 9.29 -23.67 -16.36
C LEU A 84 10.75 -24.05 -16.14
N ALA A 85 11.58 -23.77 -17.12
CA ALA A 85 13.01 -24.11 -17.06
C ALA A 85 13.79 -23.12 -16.20
N ASP A 86 13.35 -21.85 -16.19
CA ASP A 86 14.00 -20.74 -15.51
C ASP A 86 12.95 -19.68 -15.14
N ALA A 87 12.33 -19.88 -13.97
CA ALA A 87 11.26 -19.01 -13.49
C ALA A 87 11.83 -17.71 -12.91
N GLN A 88 11.58 -16.61 -13.60
CA GLN A 88 12.05 -15.28 -13.21
C GLN A 88 10.87 -14.35 -12.92
N VAL A 89 11.01 -13.52 -11.88
CA VAL A 89 10.09 -12.45 -11.55
C VAL A 89 10.79 -11.10 -11.71
N HIS A 90 10.21 -10.25 -12.52
CA HIS A 90 10.74 -8.92 -12.83
C HIS A 90 9.89 -7.87 -12.15
N LEU A 91 10.49 -7.09 -11.26
CA LEU A 91 9.87 -5.97 -10.56
C LEU A 91 10.34 -4.65 -11.19
N SER A 92 9.42 -3.74 -11.51
CA SER A 92 9.81 -2.39 -11.97
C SER A 92 10.52 -1.62 -10.87
N SER A 93 11.38 -0.66 -11.23
CA SER A 93 12.08 0.22 -10.28
C SER A 93 11.12 1.02 -9.38
N ASP A 94 9.85 1.17 -9.79
CA ASP A 94 8.85 1.87 -9.01
C ASP A 94 8.53 1.16 -7.68
N TRP A 95 8.75 -0.15 -7.57
CA TRP A 95 8.70 -0.89 -6.31
C TRP A 95 9.73 -0.39 -5.30
N PHE A 96 10.88 0.06 -5.77
CA PHE A 96 12.01 0.48 -4.93
C PHE A 96 12.05 1.99 -4.71
N ARG A 97 11.42 2.76 -5.59
CA ARG A 97 11.49 4.22 -5.53
C ARG A 97 10.81 4.76 -4.27
N GLY A 98 11.60 5.38 -3.37
CA GLY A 98 11.12 5.91 -2.08
C GLY A 98 10.66 4.82 -1.11
N MET A 99 11.10 3.59 -1.32
CA MET A 99 10.94 2.46 -0.43
C MET A 99 12.31 1.98 0.03
N THR A 100 12.39 1.54 1.27
CA THR A 100 13.54 0.79 1.78
C THR A 100 13.22 -0.68 1.67
N PHE A 101 14.06 -1.41 0.95
CA PHE A 101 14.01 -2.87 0.87
C PHE A 101 14.63 -3.45 2.15
N ASN A 102 13.84 -4.18 2.94
CA ASN A 102 14.29 -4.77 4.20
C ASN A 102 14.68 -6.25 4.07
N GLY A 103 14.23 -6.91 3.00
CA GLY A 103 14.56 -8.31 2.72
C GLY A 103 13.48 -9.03 1.93
N ILE A 104 13.84 -10.24 1.50
CA ILE A 104 13.00 -11.16 0.75
C ILE A 104 13.16 -12.58 1.31
N ALA A 105 12.07 -13.35 1.36
CA ALA A 105 12.08 -14.73 1.83
C ALA A 105 11.05 -15.57 1.04
N PRO A 106 11.39 -16.76 0.54
CA PRO A 106 12.75 -17.27 0.41
C PRO A 106 13.62 -16.39 -0.49
N GLU A 107 14.92 -16.43 -0.29
CA GLU A 107 15.86 -15.72 -1.16
C GLU A 107 15.84 -16.35 -2.55
N PRO A 108 15.86 -15.54 -3.63
CA PRO A 108 16.04 -16.05 -4.99
C PRO A 108 17.45 -16.62 -5.17
N GLU A 109 17.64 -17.50 -6.14
CA GLU A 109 18.96 -18.04 -6.51
C GLU A 109 19.91 -16.92 -6.96
N SER A 110 19.36 -15.94 -7.69
CA SER A 110 20.07 -14.73 -8.04
C SER A 110 19.16 -13.49 -8.09
N MET A 111 19.73 -12.34 -7.82
CA MET A 111 19.06 -11.04 -7.98
C MET A 111 19.96 -10.12 -8.81
N SER A 112 19.41 -9.58 -9.87
CA SER A 112 20.10 -8.62 -10.75
C SER A 112 19.24 -7.39 -11.01
N SER A 113 19.90 -6.27 -11.31
CA SER A 113 19.20 -5.03 -11.69
C SER A 113 19.72 -4.54 -13.02
N THR A 114 18.84 -4.34 -13.96
CA THR A 114 19.15 -3.85 -15.31
C THR A 114 18.16 -2.77 -15.70
N GLY A 115 18.65 -1.55 -15.90
CA GLY A 115 17.81 -0.40 -16.20
C GLY A 115 16.78 -0.15 -15.09
N ASP A 116 15.49 -0.14 -15.46
CA ASP A 116 14.36 0.09 -14.55
C ASP A 116 13.73 -1.21 -14.00
N THR A 117 14.47 -2.32 -14.04
CA THR A 117 13.91 -3.63 -13.66
C THR A 117 14.89 -4.36 -12.73
N VAL A 118 14.33 -4.92 -11.67
CA VAL A 118 14.99 -5.88 -10.78
C VAL A 118 14.46 -7.27 -11.11
N THR A 119 15.35 -8.18 -11.45
CA THR A 119 15.05 -9.57 -11.78
C THR A 119 15.39 -10.46 -10.60
N LEU A 120 14.45 -11.25 -10.17
CA LEU A 120 14.55 -12.29 -9.14
C LEU A 120 14.48 -13.64 -9.85
N ASP A 121 15.53 -14.42 -9.78
CA ASP A 121 15.63 -15.72 -10.38
C ASP A 121 15.41 -16.80 -9.31
N TYR A 122 14.48 -17.69 -9.57
CA TYR A 122 14.12 -18.78 -8.66
C TYR A 122 14.40 -20.16 -9.27
N GLY A 123 15.00 -20.18 -10.48
CA GLY A 123 15.33 -21.42 -11.16
C GLY A 123 14.11 -22.20 -11.66
N PRO A 124 14.23 -23.53 -11.85
CA PRO A 124 13.17 -24.32 -12.46
C PRO A 124 11.98 -24.56 -11.54
N LEU A 125 10.76 -24.53 -12.12
CA LEU A 125 9.52 -24.89 -11.45
C LEU A 125 8.80 -26.00 -12.20
N ASP A 126 8.40 -27.05 -11.50
CA ASP A 126 7.61 -28.12 -12.10
C ASP A 126 6.14 -27.73 -12.27
N ALA A 127 5.44 -28.38 -13.20
CA ALA A 127 4.01 -28.16 -13.43
C ALA A 127 3.20 -28.44 -12.16
N GLY A 128 2.35 -27.47 -11.78
CA GLY A 128 1.56 -27.49 -10.54
C GLY A 128 2.30 -26.97 -9.31
N GLN A 129 3.59 -26.70 -9.40
CA GLN A 129 4.35 -26.16 -8.29
C GLN A 129 3.98 -24.70 -8.03
N SER A 130 3.87 -24.35 -6.73
CA SER A 130 3.66 -22.98 -6.23
C SER A 130 4.94 -22.45 -5.64
N MET A 131 5.29 -21.23 -5.99
CA MET A 131 6.45 -20.49 -5.50
C MET A 131 5.98 -19.20 -4.82
N PRO A 132 5.68 -19.22 -3.51
CA PRO A 132 5.39 -18.04 -2.73
C PRO A 132 6.70 -17.41 -2.25
N PHE A 133 6.76 -16.06 -2.27
CA PHE A 133 7.81 -15.30 -1.60
C PHE A 133 7.26 -13.98 -1.04
N TRP A 134 7.91 -13.48 -0.02
CA TRP A 134 7.52 -12.28 0.71
C TRP A 134 8.63 -11.25 0.65
N ILE A 135 8.27 -10.03 0.29
CA ILE A 135 9.21 -8.90 0.30
C ILE A 135 8.79 -7.95 1.41
N SER A 136 9.72 -7.64 2.31
CA SER A 136 9.51 -6.66 3.38
C SER A 136 10.01 -5.29 2.94
N TRP A 137 9.12 -4.31 3.05
CA TRP A 137 9.33 -2.93 2.63
C TRP A 137 9.12 -1.97 3.78
N GLN A 138 9.75 -0.79 3.69
CA GLN A 138 9.39 0.36 4.49
C GLN A 138 9.20 1.58 3.57
N ALA A 139 8.03 2.20 3.61
CA ALA A 139 7.81 3.45 2.91
C ALA A 139 8.63 4.56 3.58
N ASN A 140 9.42 5.31 2.80
CA ASN A 140 10.15 6.45 3.37
C ASN A 140 9.13 7.52 3.79
N PRO A 141 9.32 8.20 4.93
CA PRO A 141 8.34 9.16 5.46
C PRO A 141 8.02 10.32 4.50
N THR A 142 8.95 10.67 3.61
CA THR A 142 8.80 11.74 2.62
C THR A 142 8.16 11.26 1.31
N THR A 143 7.91 9.96 1.17
CA THR A 143 7.31 9.38 -0.02
C THR A 143 5.82 9.63 -0.03
N LEU A 144 5.31 10.32 -1.03
CA LEU A 144 3.89 10.64 -1.20
C LEU A 144 3.46 10.41 -2.66
N GLY A 145 2.17 10.15 -2.85
CA GLY A 145 1.53 10.09 -4.17
C GLY A 145 1.29 8.68 -4.68
N VAL A 146 0.81 8.61 -5.92
CA VAL A 146 0.48 7.35 -6.60
C VAL A 146 1.72 6.80 -7.31
N ARG A 147 1.91 5.48 -7.20
CA ARG A 147 2.96 4.72 -7.87
C ARG A 147 2.34 3.62 -8.69
N SER A 148 2.98 3.30 -9.81
CA SER A 148 2.57 2.22 -10.69
C SER A 148 3.56 1.08 -10.57
N GLU A 149 3.18 0.05 -9.84
CA GLU A 149 4.01 -1.13 -9.62
C GLU A 149 3.74 -2.16 -10.71
N LYS A 150 4.78 -2.58 -11.42
CA LYS A 150 4.68 -3.60 -12.47
C LYS A 150 5.45 -4.85 -12.05
N VAL A 151 4.82 -6.01 -12.25
CA VAL A 151 5.42 -7.33 -12.03
C VAL A 151 5.24 -8.15 -13.30
N ASN A 152 6.33 -8.70 -13.81
CA ASN A 152 6.28 -9.64 -14.92
C ASN A 152 6.83 -10.99 -14.46
N VAL A 153 6.34 -12.06 -15.05
CA VAL A 153 6.87 -13.42 -14.87
C VAL A 153 7.35 -13.91 -16.21
N SER A 154 8.53 -14.51 -16.24
CA SER A 154 9.10 -15.10 -17.45
C SER A 154 9.65 -16.50 -17.19
N ASP A 155 9.87 -17.26 -18.28
CA ASP A 155 10.62 -18.51 -18.33
C ASP A 155 11.86 -18.21 -19.19
N GLY A 156 12.96 -17.87 -18.52
CA GLY A 156 14.14 -17.30 -19.17
C GLY A 156 13.79 -16.01 -19.93
N SER A 157 13.92 -16.02 -21.27
CA SER A 157 13.61 -14.86 -22.12
C SER A 157 12.15 -14.76 -22.54
N GLU A 158 11.32 -15.78 -22.31
CA GLU A 158 9.90 -15.80 -22.68
C GLU A 158 9.06 -15.13 -21.60
N GLN A 159 8.48 -13.95 -21.88
CA GLN A 159 7.54 -13.31 -20.95
C GLN A 159 6.20 -14.06 -20.94
N LEU A 160 5.79 -14.56 -19.78
CA LEU A 160 4.55 -15.32 -19.60
C LEU A 160 3.39 -14.46 -19.15
N LEU A 161 3.63 -13.56 -18.18
CA LEU A 161 2.61 -12.75 -17.53
C LEU A 161 3.11 -11.34 -17.29
N SER A 162 2.17 -10.39 -17.26
CA SER A 162 2.41 -9.03 -16.82
C SER A 162 1.24 -8.56 -15.96
N MET A 163 1.55 -8.02 -14.80
CA MET A 163 0.59 -7.41 -13.88
C MET A 163 1.01 -5.99 -13.60
N GLN A 164 0.06 -5.07 -13.56
CA GLN A 164 0.25 -3.71 -13.12
C GLN A 164 -0.74 -3.39 -12.02
N ARG A 165 -0.25 -2.75 -10.95
CA ARG A 165 -1.07 -2.31 -9.82
C ARG A 165 -0.68 -0.89 -9.43
N SER A 166 -1.53 -0.24 -8.66
CA SER A 166 -1.27 1.11 -8.14
C SER A 166 -1.12 1.07 -6.63
N LEU A 167 -0.15 1.81 -6.12
CA LEU A 167 0.06 2.05 -4.69
C LEU A 167 -0.07 3.53 -4.40
N LEU A 168 -0.98 3.91 -3.51
CA LEU A 168 -1.12 5.27 -2.99
C LEU A 168 -0.43 5.39 -1.65
N VAL A 169 0.57 6.26 -1.55
CA VAL A 169 1.23 6.62 -0.29
C VAL A 169 0.75 8.00 0.16
N PHE A 170 0.20 8.08 1.36
CA PHE A 170 -0.30 9.32 1.97
C PHE A 170 0.46 9.64 3.27
N PRO A 171 0.40 10.90 3.75
CA PRO A 171 1.09 11.35 4.96
C PRO A 171 0.70 10.62 6.23
#